data_385e532d764705e4a75826c64912c94d
#
_entry.id   385e532d764705e4a75826c64912c94d
#
_cell.length_a   1.000
_cell.length_b   1.000
_cell.length_c   1.000
_cell.angle_alpha   90.00
_cell.angle_beta   90.00
_cell.angle_gamma   90.00
#
_symmetry.space_group_name_H-M   'P 1'
#
loop_
_entity.id
_entity.type
_entity.pdbx_description
1 polymer ?
#
loop_
_entity_poly.entity_id
_entity_poly.type
_entity_poly.pdbx_seq_one_letter_code
_entity_poly.pdbx_strand_id
1 'polypeptide(L)'
;MKRFIVCDDDPAFVMDMAQRLHELYPGCFVEHMYGPDALEVSLRQDISGADVLLVDVELNGKSSIDLIKKYLRPSSPAQVVYVTGYMHYCTEVYDTRHCGFLVKPIDNGRLKHAVELACQAYEREAKSGVPVKSGGGLRIISAPSLLYVESHGRCLRLVTDEEQMETYEKMKNFAELVDRRFLICHKSFLVNMDRVKQYRGDSFVMDNGQVIPISQTKRREVREIFARYAGGVS
;
A
#
# COMPACT_ATOMS: atom_id res chain seq x y z
N MET A 1 -5.20 -0.26 12.18
CA MET A 1 -5.60 1.15 12.02
C MET A 1 -5.81 1.39 10.53
N LYS A 2 -6.97 1.96 10.13
CA LYS A 2 -7.25 2.26 8.71
C LYS A 2 -6.47 3.48 8.28
N ARG A 3 -5.97 3.47 7.04
CA ARG A 3 -5.16 4.54 6.46
C ARG A 3 -5.78 5.00 5.16
N PHE A 4 -6.12 6.26 5.12
CA PHE A 4 -6.72 6.92 3.96
C PHE A 4 -5.75 7.94 3.38
N ILE A 5 -5.82 8.12 2.07
CA ILE A 5 -5.27 9.29 1.38
C ILE A 5 -6.44 10.04 0.78
N VAL A 6 -6.47 11.35 0.96
CA VAL A 6 -7.39 12.25 0.26
C VAL A 6 -6.56 13.17 -0.61
N CYS A 7 -6.80 13.14 -1.92
CA CYS A 7 -6.09 13.94 -2.91
C CYS A 7 -7.05 14.77 -3.75
N ASP A 8 -6.90 16.07 -3.67
CA ASP A 8 -7.69 17.06 -4.42
C ASP A 8 -6.86 18.34 -4.54
N ASP A 9 -7.12 19.21 -5.51
CA ASP A 9 -6.48 20.50 -5.63
C ASP A 9 -7.17 21.61 -4.81
N ASP A 10 -8.37 21.32 -4.28
CA ASP A 10 -9.08 22.16 -3.31
C ASP A 10 -8.75 21.76 -1.86
N PRO A 11 -7.94 22.55 -1.13
CA PRO A 11 -7.60 22.26 0.27
C PRO A 11 -8.82 22.20 1.20
N ALA A 12 -9.87 22.99 0.92
CA ALA A 12 -11.07 22.99 1.74
C ALA A 12 -11.83 21.67 1.61
N PHE A 13 -11.89 21.12 0.40
CA PHE A 13 -12.46 19.80 0.16
C PHE A 13 -11.66 18.69 0.85
N VAL A 14 -10.32 18.72 0.75
CA VAL A 14 -9.45 17.73 1.43
C VAL A 14 -9.69 17.73 2.93
N MET A 15 -9.76 18.91 3.55
CA MET A 15 -9.99 19.05 5.00
C MET A 15 -11.38 18.56 5.43
N ASP A 16 -12.45 18.91 4.68
CA ASP A 16 -13.81 18.44 4.94
C ASP A 16 -13.88 16.91 4.85
N MET A 17 -13.29 16.35 3.80
CA MET A 17 -13.28 14.91 3.59
C MET A 17 -12.50 14.17 4.67
N ALA A 18 -11.36 14.70 5.10
CA ALA A 18 -10.57 14.13 6.19
C ALA A 18 -11.36 14.15 7.52
N GLN A 19 -12.04 15.24 7.83
CA GLN A 19 -12.90 15.32 9.01
C GLN A 19 -13.99 14.25 8.99
N ARG A 20 -14.72 14.10 7.88
CA ARG A 20 -15.76 13.08 7.73
C ARG A 20 -15.21 11.65 7.87
N LEU A 21 -14.00 11.38 7.34
CA LEU A 21 -13.34 10.10 7.51
C LEU A 21 -12.99 9.82 8.98
N HIS A 22 -12.52 10.82 9.74
CA HIS A 22 -12.29 10.69 11.18
C HIS A 22 -13.58 10.43 11.96
N GLU A 23 -14.70 11.03 11.56
CA GLU A 23 -16.02 10.78 12.16
C GLU A 23 -16.51 9.35 11.88
N LEU A 24 -16.32 8.86 10.64
CA LEU A 24 -16.71 7.50 10.24
C LEU A 24 -15.79 6.40 10.83
N TYR A 25 -14.50 6.71 10.98
CA TYR A 25 -13.48 5.77 11.44
C TYR A 25 -12.60 6.42 12.52
N PRO A 26 -13.07 6.50 13.77
CA PRO A 26 -12.28 7.04 14.87
C PRO A 26 -10.92 6.33 15.00
N GLY A 27 -9.85 7.11 15.04
CA GLY A 27 -8.48 6.60 15.11
C GLY A 27 -7.86 6.19 13.76
N CYS A 28 -8.52 6.47 12.62
CA CYS A 28 -7.89 6.33 11.31
C CYS A 28 -6.77 7.38 11.11
N PHE A 29 -5.85 7.08 10.22
CA PHE A 29 -4.87 8.05 9.71
C PHE A 29 -5.35 8.54 8.34
N VAL A 30 -5.34 9.85 8.13
CA VAL A 30 -5.68 10.47 6.84
C VAL A 30 -4.50 11.32 6.38
N GLU A 31 -3.90 10.93 5.26
CA GLU A 31 -2.88 11.73 4.58
C GLU A 31 -3.55 12.70 3.60
N HIS A 32 -3.15 13.97 3.66
CA HIS A 32 -3.66 15.03 2.81
C HIS A 32 -2.71 15.26 1.64
N MET A 33 -3.22 15.24 0.42
CA MET A 33 -2.45 15.53 -0.79
C MET A 33 -3.11 16.62 -1.61
N TYR A 34 -2.28 17.49 -2.17
CA TYR A 34 -2.74 18.65 -2.92
C TYR A 34 -2.14 18.63 -4.33
N GLY A 35 -2.97 18.26 -5.30
CA GLY A 35 -2.62 18.26 -6.71
C GLY A 35 -1.83 17.03 -7.21
N PRO A 36 -1.53 17.02 -8.52
CA PRO A 36 -1.05 15.83 -9.22
C PRO A 36 0.39 15.42 -8.87
N ASP A 37 1.25 16.38 -8.53
CA ASP A 37 2.67 16.09 -8.28
C ASP A 37 2.84 15.34 -6.94
N ALA A 38 2.06 15.71 -5.92
CA ALA A 38 2.01 14.97 -4.65
C ALA A 38 1.50 13.55 -4.84
N LEU A 39 0.43 13.38 -5.65
CA LEU A 39 -0.11 12.08 -6.00
C LEU A 39 0.92 11.22 -6.74
N GLU A 40 1.60 11.77 -7.75
CA GLU A 40 2.62 11.03 -8.51
C GLU A 40 3.75 10.54 -7.62
N VAL A 41 4.27 11.40 -6.74
CA VAL A 41 5.34 11.02 -5.79
C VAL A 41 4.87 9.87 -4.88
N SER A 42 3.66 9.94 -4.36
CA SER A 42 3.10 8.92 -3.49
C SER A 42 2.88 7.59 -4.23
N LEU A 43 2.32 7.63 -5.45
CA LEU A 43 2.10 6.44 -6.28
C LEU A 43 3.43 5.73 -6.63
N ARG A 44 4.49 6.48 -6.93
CA ARG A 44 5.83 5.92 -7.18
C ARG A 44 6.40 5.22 -5.95
N GLN A 45 5.99 5.62 -4.75
CA GLN A 45 6.35 5.01 -3.46
C GLN A 45 5.33 3.95 -2.99
N ASP A 46 4.50 3.43 -3.90
CA ASP A 46 3.45 2.43 -3.64
C ASP A 46 2.39 2.91 -2.64
N ILE A 47 2.00 4.19 -2.76
CA ILE A 47 1.00 4.87 -1.92
C ILE A 47 1.27 4.72 -0.42
N SER A 48 2.54 4.50 -0.04
CA SER A 48 3.11 4.53 1.32
C SER A 48 2.17 4.09 2.46
N GLY A 49 1.44 3.01 2.25
CA GLY A 49 0.67 2.48 3.33
C GLY A 49 -0.84 2.80 3.33
N ALA A 50 -1.43 3.39 2.29
CA ALA A 50 -2.85 3.63 2.24
C ALA A 50 -3.66 2.35 2.01
N ASP A 51 -4.80 2.24 2.70
CA ASP A 51 -5.81 1.21 2.44
C ASP A 51 -6.75 1.66 1.33
N VAL A 52 -7.12 2.95 1.38
CA VAL A 52 -8.03 3.57 0.42
C VAL A 52 -7.51 4.95 0.01
N LEU A 53 -7.48 5.20 -1.29
CA LEU A 53 -7.19 6.48 -1.92
C LEU A 53 -8.50 7.10 -2.42
N LEU A 54 -8.93 8.22 -1.84
CA LEU A 54 -9.97 9.07 -2.39
C LEU A 54 -9.29 10.16 -3.22
N VAL A 55 -9.57 10.23 -4.51
CA VAL A 55 -8.83 11.12 -5.41
C VAL A 55 -9.78 11.81 -6.39
N ASP A 56 -9.61 13.13 -6.55
CA ASP A 56 -10.28 13.84 -7.63
C ASP A 56 -9.78 13.34 -8.98
N VAL A 57 -10.68 13.19 -9.92
CA VAL A 57 -10.37 12.78 -11.29
C VAL A 57 -9.51 13.83 -11.98
N GLU A 58 -9.80 15.11 -11.77
CA GLU A 58 -9.06 16.22 -12.36
C GLU A 58 -8.28 16.99 -11.27
N LEU A 59 -6.98 17.01 -11.38
CA LEU A 59 -6.07 17.70 -10.47
C LEU A 59 -5.29 18.76 -11.24
N ASN A 60 -5.66 20.05 -11.10
CA ASN A 60 -5.01 21.15 -11.80
C ASN A 60 -4.86 20.90 -13.31
N GLY A 61 -5.90 20.38 -13.97
CA GLY A 61 -5.93 20.10 -15.40
C GLY A 61 -5.18 18.81 -15.81
N LYS A 62 -4.69 18.00 -14.87
CA LYS A 62 -4.12 16.67 -15.13
C LYS A 62 -5.10 15.57 -14.67
N SER A 63 -5.16 14.46 -15.42
CA SER A 63 -5.95 13.30 -15.07
C SER A 63 -5.27 12.46 -14.01
N SER A 64 -5.91 12.27 -12.85
CA SER A 64 -5.45 11.33 -11.83
C SER A 64 -5.61 9.88 -12.29
N ILE A 65 -6.54 9.59 -13.21
CA ILE A 65 -6.74 8.28 -13.83
C ILE A 65 -5.46 7.83 -14.54
N ASP A 66 -4.84 8.73 -15.33
CA ASP A 66 -3.60 8.43 -16.05
C ASP A 66 -2.43 8.19 -15.11
N LEU A 67 -2.34 8.97 -14.02
CA LEU A 67 -1.32 8.76 -13.00
C LEU A 67 -1.48 7.40 -12.32
N ILE A 68 -2.71 7.03 -11.97
CA ILE A 68 -3.02 5.75 -11.33
C ILE A 68 -2.73 4.60 -12.29
N LYS A 69 -3.18 4.66 -13.55
CA LYS A 69 -2.84 3.66 -14.59
C LYS A 69 -1.34 3.46 -14.72
N LYS A 70 -0.57 4.54 -14.66
CA LYS A 70 0.87 4.51 -14.91
C LYS A 70 1.69 4.02 -13.73
N TYR A 71 1.29 4.36 -12.50
CA TYR A 71 2.15 4.21 -11.34
C TYR A 71 1.59 3.30 -10.24
N LEU A 72 0.27 3.07 -10.15
CA LEU A 72 -0.27 2.15 -9.17
C LEU A 72 0.07 0.71 -9.56
N ARG A 73 0.80 0.02 -8.70
CA ARG A 73 1.21 -1.35 -8.97
C ARG A 73 0.01 -2.29 -9.00
N PRO A 74 -0.05 -3.26 -9.95
CA PRO A 74 -1.10 -4.27 -9.96
C PRO A 74 -1.18 -5.12 -8.68
N SER A 75 -0.05 -5.27 -7.98
CA SER A 75 0.05 -6.00 -6.70
C SER A 75 -0.35 -5.17 -5.48
N SER A 76 -0.55 -3.86 -5.62
CA SER A 76 -0.97 -3.01 -4.50
C SER A 76 -2.39 -3.38 -4.07
N PRO A 77 -2.64 -3.66 -2.77
CA PRO A 77 -3.99 -3.90 -2.27
C PRO A 77 -4.80 -2.61 -2.09
N ALA A 78 -4.16 -1.44 -2.24
CA ALA A 78 -4.80 -0.15 -2.07
C ALA A 78 -5.99 0.00 -3.03
N GLN A 79 -7.10 0.46 -2.49
CA GLN A 79 -8.33 0.64 -3.25
C GLN A 79 -8.52 2.10 -3.64
N VAL A 80 -8.97 2.33 -4.86
CA VAL A 80 -9.19 3.68 -5.38
C VAL A 80 -10.68 4.00 -5.37
N VAL A 81 -11.04 5.15 -4.82
CA VAL A 81 -12.35 5.77 -4.92
C VAL A 81 -12.17 7.10 -5.63
N TYR A 82 -12.67 7.19 -6.86
CA TYR A 82 -12.64 8.45 -7.59
C TYR A 82 -13.71 9.41 -7.11
N VAL A 83 -13.35 10.66 -7.03
CA VAL A 83 -14.23 11.77 -6.68
C VAL A 83 -14.19 12.77 -7.83
N THR A 84 -15.31 13.35 -8.22
CA THR A 84 -15.33 14.39 -9.27
C THR A 84 -16.58 15.25 -9.22
N GLY A 85 -16.45 16.48 -9.70
CA GLY A 85 -17.60 17.35 -10.00
C GLY A 85 -18.28 17.05 -11.35
N TYR A 86 -17.68 16.17 -12.17
CA TYR A 86 -18.11 15.98 -13.56
C TYR A 86 -18.46 14.53 -13.87
N MET A 87 -19.69 14.28 -14.29
CA MET A 87 -20.18 12.92 -14.57
C MET A 87 -19.60 12.29 -15.85
N HIS A 88 -19.03 13.07 -16.77
CA HIS A 88 -18.53 12.53 -18.05
C HIS A 88 -17.29 11.63 -17.89
N TYR A 89 -16.56 11.73 -16.78
CA TYR A 89 -15.44 10.84 -16.49
C TYR A 89 -15.84 9.42 -16.07
N CYS A 90 -17.13 9.15 -15.86
CA CYS A 90 -17.58 7.81 -15.44
C CYS A 90 -17.14 6.68 -16.39
N THR A 91 -16.96 6.97 -17.69
CA THR A 91 -16.51 5.96 -18.66
C THR A 91 -15.02 5.67 -18.59
N GLU A 92 -14.20 6.66 -18.27
CA GLU A 92 -12.73 6.53 -18.25
C GLU A 92 -12.21 5.77 -17.02
N VAL A 93 -12.95 5.85 -15.91
CA VAL A 93 -12.56 5.14 -14.67
C VAL A 93 -12.69 3.63 -14.79
N TYR A 94 -13.56 3.11 -15.69
CA TYR A 94 -13.73 1.67 -15.91
C TYR A 94 -12.45 0.98 -16.40
N ASP A 95 -11.53 1.72 -16.99
CA ASP A 95 -10.24 1.20 -17.44
C ASP A 95 -9.22 1.08 -16.29
N THR A 96 -9.59 1.45 -15.08
CA THR A 96 -8.75 1.34 -13.89
C THR A 96 -9.37 0.40 -12.88
N ARG A 97 -8.51 -0.17 -12.04
CA ARG A 97 -8.97 -0.91 -10.87
C ARG A 97 -9.42 0.10 -9.80
N HIS A 98 -10.72 0.23 -9.61
CA HIS A 98 -11.31 1.13 -8.61
C HIS A 98 -12.47 0.45 -7.90
N CYS A 99 -12.78 0.90 -6.68
CA CYS A 99 -13.86 0.38 -5.85
C CYS A 99 -15.10 1.26 -5.81
N GLY A 100 -14.97 2.52 -6.21
CA GLY A 100 -16.07 3.46 -6.14
C GLY A 100 -15.85 4.72 -6.94
N PHE A 101 -16.97 5.38 -7.22
CA PHE A 101 -17.03 6.66 -7.89
C PHE A 101 -18.04 7.55 -7.16
N LEU A 102 -17.60 8.74 -6.76
CA LEU A 102 -18.40 9.71 -6.02
C LEU A 102 -18.50 11.02 -6.80
N VAL A 103 -19.70 11.55 -6.95
CA VAL A 103 -19.94 12.82 -7.60
C VAL A 103 -20.14 13.90 -6.55
N LYS A 104 -19.41 15.01 -6.66
CA LYS A 104 -19.56 16.21 -5.80
C LYS A 104 -20.91 16.90 -6.12
N PRO A 105 -21.68 17.38 -5.12
CA PRO A 105 -21.43 17.28 -3.68
C PRO A 105 -21.71 15.87 -3.13
N ILE A 106 -20.84 15.41 -2.21
CA ILE A 106 -20.93 14.07 -1.66
C ILE A 106 -21.73 14.10 -0.35
N ASP A 107 -22.80 13.32 -0.29
CA ASP A 107 -23.50 13.08 0.96
C ASP A 107 -22.80 12.02 1.83
N ASN A 108 -23.03 12.07 3.14
CA ASN A 108 -22.37 11.19 4.09
C ASN A 108 -22.72 9.71 3.89
N GLY A 109 -23.92 9.40 3.42
CA GLY A 109 -24.35 8.02 3.16
C GLY A 109 -23.59 7.40 2.00
N ARG A 110 -23.41 8.13 0.90
CA ARG A 110 -22.62 7.70 -0.26
C ARG A 110 -21.16 7.58 0.07
N LEU A 111 -20.59 8.55 0.81
CA LEU A 111 -19.21 8.46 1.27
C LEU A 111 -18.97 7.20 2.09
N LYS A 112 -19.80 7.01 3.13
CA LYS A 112 -19.73 5.83 4.00
C LYS A 112 -19.77 4.54 3.21
N HIS A 113 -20.75 4.39 2.31
CA HIS A 113 -20.92 3.19 1.51
C HIS A 113 -19.71 2.90 0.61
N ALA A 114 -19.21 3.91 -0.12
CA ALA A 114 -18.05 3.76 -0.99
C ALA A 114 -16.77 3.37 -0.22
N VAL A 115 -16.55 4.02 0.93
CA VAL A 115 -15.38 3.73 1.78
C VAL A 115 -15.50 2.35 2.44
N GLU A 116 -16.69 1.92 2.88
CA GLU A 116 -16.92 0.57 3.41
C GLU A 116 -16.60 -0.51 2.36
N LEU A 117 -17.09 -0.34 1.13
CA LEU A 117 -16.79 -1.26 0.02
C LEU A 117 -15.28 -1.32 -0.28
N ALA A 118 -14.62 -0.16 -0.33
CA ALA A 118 -13.19 -0.08 -0.56
C ALA A 118 -12.39 -0.76 0.57
N CYS A 119 -12.75 -0.53 1.82
CA CYS A 119 -12.11 -1.19 2.96
C CYS A 119 -12.28 -2.72 2.91
N GLN A 120 -13.48 -3.23 2.57
CA GLN A 120 -13.72 -4.67 2.42
C GLN A 120 -12.92 -5.27 1.26
N ALA A 121 -12.81 -4.54 0.13
CA ALA A 121 -12.01 -4.99 -1.00
C ALA A 121 -10.52 -5.02 -0.63
N TYR A 122 -10.01 -3.97 0.05
CA TYR A 122 -8.67 -3.96 0.58
C TYR A 122 -8.38 -5.16 1.49
N GLU A 123 -9.26 -5.45 2.46
CA GLU A 123 -9.08 -6.57 3.37
C GLU A 123 -9.05 -7.93 2.64
N ARG A 124 -9.86 -8.12 1.61
CA ARG A 124 -9.83 -9.33 0.78
C ARG A 124 -8.50 -9.48 0.05
N GLU A 125 -8.00 -8.41 -0.53
CA GLU A 125 -6.75 -8.41 -1.30
C GLU A 125 -5.51 -8.44 -0.41
N ALA A 126 -5.53 -7.74 0.70
CA ALA A 126 -4.48 -7.80 1.71
C ALA A 126 -4.33 -9.21 2.33
N LYS A 127 -5.40 -10.01 2.30
CA LYS A 127 -5.38 -11.44 2.67
C LYS A 127 -5.05 -12.35 1.49
N SER A 128 -4.90 -11.81 0.27
CA SER A 128 -4.60 -12.62 -0.92
C SER A 128 -3.20 -13.21 -0.82
N GLY A 129 -3.05 -14.42 -1.35
CA GLY A 129 -1.80 -15.15 -1.24
C GLY A 129 -0.76 -14.69 -2.26
N VAL A 130 0.49 -14.81 -1.88
CA VAL A 130 1.65 -14.58 -2.76
C VAL A 130 1.88 -15.86 -3.57
N PRO A 131 1.79 -15.83 -4.91
CA PRO A 131 2.08 -17.00 -5.73
C PRO A 131 3.59 -17.29 -5.77
N VAL A 132 3.99 -18.47 -5.36
CA VAL A 132 5.39 -18.88 -5.27
C VAL A 132 5.60 -20.19 -6.02
N LYS A 133 6.57 -20.21 -6.94
CA LYS A 133 7.02 -21.43 -7.59
C LYS A 133 7.99 -22.18 -6.67
N SER A 134 7.60 -23.33 -6.14
CA SER A 134 8.42 -24.14 -5.24
C SER A 134 8.16 -25.63 -5.49
N GLY A 135 9.23 -26.45 -5.47
CA GLY A 135 9.11 -27.90 -5.63
C GLY A 135 8.51 -28.36 -6.95
N GLY A 136 8.63 -27.57 -8.04
CA GLY A 136 8.06 -27.90 -9.35
C GLY A 136 6.57 -27.55 -9.51
N GLY A 137 5.94 -26.94 -8.51
CA GLY A 137 4.54 -26.48 -8.51
C GLY A 137 4.37 -25.00 -8.18
N LEU A 138 3.14 -24.52 -8.31
CA LEU A 138 2.73 -23.20 -7.85
C LEU A 138 2.06 -23.35 -6.48
N ARG A 139 2.59 -22.69 -5.47
CA ARG A 139 1.98 -22.59 -4.13
C ARG A 139 1.51 -21.15 -3.88
N ILE A 140 0.42 -20.99 -3.16
CA ILE A 140 -0.06 -19.70 -2.72
C ILE A 140 0.20 -19.58 -1.22
N ILE A 141 1.02 -18.60 -0.84
CA ILE A 141 1.40 -18.32 0.55
C ILE A 141 0.59 -17.13 1.02
N SER A 142 0.01 -17.24 2.21
CA SER A 142 -0.64 -16.09 2.84
C SER A 142 0.39 -15.00 3.13
N ALA A 143 0.21 -13.81 2.55
CA ALA A 143 1.13 -12.69 2.77
C ALA A 143 1.29 -12.31 4.25
N PRO A 144 0.26 -12.33 5.11
CA PRO A 144 0.40 -12.16 6.56
C PRO A 144 1.27 -13.21 7.25
N SER A 145 1.34 -14.45 6.75
CA SER A 145 2.17 -15.50 7.36
C SER A 145 3.64 -15.39 6.97
N LEU A 146 3.97 -14.70 5.88
CA LEU A 146 5.34 -14.52 5.43
C LEU A 146 6.06 -13.47 6.29
N LEU A 147 7.09 -13.89 7.05
CA LEU A 147 7.86 -13.01 7.93
C LEU A 147 8.91 -12.22 7.14
N TYR A 148 9.71 -12.93 6.39
CA TYR A 148 10.77 -12.34 5.56
C TYR A 148 11.18 -13.28 4.43
N VAL A 149 11.89 -12.72 3.46
CA VAL A 149 12.54 -13.44 2.38
C VAL A 149 14.03 -13.15 2.41
N GLU A 150 14.82 -14.20 2.33
CA GLU A 150 16.29 -14.15 2.33
C GLU A 150 16.84 -14.64 0.99
N SER A 151 17.81 -13.92 0.44
CA SER A 151 18.59 -14.42 -0.70
C SER A 151 19.58 -15.46 -0.24
N HIS A 152 19.43 -16.69 -0.73
CA HIS A 152 20.27 -17.85 -0.36
C HIS A 152 20.87 -18.48 -1.62
N GLY A 153 22.12 -18.13 -1.93
CA GLY A 153 22.77 -18.60 -3.15
C GLY A 153 22.05 -18.18 -4.43
N ARG A 154 21.46 -19.14 -5.12
CA ARG A 154 20.72 -18.92 -6.40
C ARG A 154 19.20 -18.87 -6.21
N CYS A 155 18.72 -19.04 -5.00
CA CYS A 155 17.29 -19.03 -4.68
C CYS A 155 16.96 -17.98 -3.61
N LEU A 156 15.68 -17.76 -3.41
CA LEU A 156 15.13 -17.04 -2.28
C LEU A 156 14.57 -18.06 -1.28
N ARG A 157 14.93 -17.90 -0.01
CA ARG A 157 14.31 -18.60 1.09
C ARG A 157 13.19 -17.74 1.66
N LEU A 158 11.99 -18.25 1.66
CA LEU A 158 10.81 -17.64 2.24
C LEU A 158 10.60 -18.25 3.62
N VAL A 159 10.49 -17.41 4.63
CA VAL A 159 10.26 -17.84 6.02
C VAL A 159 8.88 -17.38 6.45
N THR A 160 8.03 -18.35 6.74
CA THR A 160 6.67 -18.14 7.25
C THR A 160 6.56 -18.52 8.72
N ASP A 161 5.38 -18.35 9.31
CA ASP A 161 5.09 -18.80 10.67
C ASP A 161 5.21 -20.34 10.83
N GLU A 162 4.91 -21.07 9.75
CA GLU A 162 4.76 -22.53 9.79
C GLU A 162 5.95 -23.27 9.20
N GLU A 163 6.53 -22.72 8.11
CA GLU A 163 7.56 -23.43 7.34
C GLU A 163 8.54 -22.48 6.66
N GLN A 164 9.63 -23.07 6.14
CA GLN A 164 10.54 -22.42 5.22
C GLN A 164 10.46 -23.11 3.87
N MET A 165 10.51 -22.31 2.80
CA MET A 165 10.50 -22.82 1.43
C MET A 165 11.45 -22.05 0.55
N GLU A 166 11.81 -22.62 -0.59
CA GLU A 166 12.71 -21.99 -1.55
C GLU A 166 12.03 -21.77 -2.90
N THR A 167 12.38 -20.67 -3.54
CA THR A 167 11.96 -20.35 -4.92
C THR A 167 13.13 -19.82 -5.73
N TYR A 168 13.19 -20.21 -7.00
CA TYR A 168 14.21 -19.71 -7.94
C TYR A 168 13.72 -18.41 -8.59
N GLU A 169 13.74 -17.34 -7.79
CA GLU A 169 13.34 -16.01 -8.23
C GLU A 169 14.39 -14.98 -7.79
N LYS A 170 14.44 -13.83 -8.44
CA LYS A 170 15.27 -12.70 -8.00
C LYS A 170 14.50 -11.87 -6.96
N MET A 171 15.22 -11.35 -5.97
CA MET A 171 14.65 -10.52 -4.89
C MET A 171 13.80 -9.37 -5.44
N LYS A 172 14.28 -8.71 -6.51
CA LYS A 172 13.56 -7.59 -7.13
C LYS A 172 12.21 -8.02 -7.72
N ASN A 173 12.19 -9.13 -8.46
CA ASN A 173 10.96 -9.64 -9.06
C ASN A 173 9.99 -10.14 -7.98
N PHE A 174 10.50 -10.79 -6.94
CA PHE A 174 9.68 -11.24 -5.81
C PHE A 174 9.04 -10.05 -5.08
N ALA A 175 9.78 -8.95 -4.91
CA ALA A 175 9.26 -7.74 -4.30
C ALA A 175 8.12 -7.08 -5.11
N GLU A 176 8.01 -7.39 -6.41
CA GLU A 176 6.89 -6.95 -7.26
C GLU A 176 5.61 -7.81 -7.08
N LEU A 177 5.75 -9.01 -6.50
CA LEU A 177 4.63 -9.92 -6.21
C LEU A 177 3.97 -9.69 -4.86
N VAL A 178 4.62 -8.91 -3.99
CA VAL A 178 4.15 -8.63 -2.63
C VAL A 178 3.72 -7.18 -2.49
N ASP A 179 2.88 -6.91 -1.51
CA ASP A 179 2.35 -5.58 -1.26
C ASP A 179 3.26 -4.72 -0.35
N ARG A 180 2.80 -3.53 -0.03
CA ARG A 180 3.48 -2.51 0.79
C ARG A 180 3.92 -2.94 2.19
N ARG A 181 3.43 -4.07 2.70
CA ARG A 181 3.92 -4.64 3.97
C ARG A 181 5.37 -5.05 3.89
N PHE A 182 5.86 -5.26 2.66
CA PHE A 182 7.20 -5.79 2.43
C PHE A 182 8.18 -4.70 2.03
N LEU A 183 9.32 -4.67 2.73
CA LEU A 183 10.37 -3.68 2.54
C LEU A 183 11.72 -4.36 2.27
N ILE A 184 12.38 -4.02 1.16
CA ILE A 184 13.77 -4.42 0.91
C ILE A 184 14.70 -3.58 1.79
N CYS A 185 15.08 -4.09 2.95
CA CYS A 185 15.97 -3.41 3.90
C CYS A 185 17.48 -3.71 3.66
N HIS A 186 17.78 -4.80 2.96
CA HIS A 186 19.14 -5.22 2.60
C HIS A 186 19.13 -5.85 1.20
N LYS A 187 20.31 -5.91 0.53
CA LYS A 187 20.42 -6.59 -0.78
C LYS A 187 19.93 -8.05 -0.76
N SER A 188 19.98 -8.67 0.41
CA SER A 188 19.61 -10.06 0.62
C SER A 188 18.35 -10.26 1.45
N PHE A 189 17.67 -9.21 1.88
CA PHE A 189 16.49 -9.33 2.75
C PHE A 189 15.35 -8.42 2.34
N LEU A 190 14.17 -9.02 2.27
CA LEU A 190 12.86 -8.39 2.17
C LEU A 190 12.06 -8.77 3.41
N VAL A 191 11.63 -7.81 4.20
CA VAL A 191 10.93 -8.04 5.47
C VAL A 191 9.48 -7.64 5.40
N ASN A 192 8.62 -8.39 6.06
CA ASN A 192 7.25 -8.00 6.31
C ASN A 192 7.22 -7.05 7.52
N MET A 193 6.85 -5.80 7.32
CA MET A 193 6.86 -4.78 8.36
C MET A 193 5.79 -5.01 9.44
N ASP A 194 4.69 -5.73 9.13
CA ASP A 194 3.69 -6.15 10.13
C ASP A 194 4.25 -7.17 11.13
N ARG A 195 5.34 -7.86 10.76
CA ARG A 195 5.98 -8.92 11.55
C ARG A 195 7.29 -8.44 12.20
N VAL A 196 7.52 -7.12 12.23
CA VAL A 196 8.64 -6.51 12.93
C VAL A 196 8.27 -6.26 14.38
N LYS A 197 8.93 -6.96 15.30
CA LYS A 197 8.79 -6.77 16.74
C LYS A 197 9.53 -5.54 17.24
N GLN A 198 10.71 -5.23 16.66
CA GLN A 198 11.53 -4.10 17.07
C GLN A 198 12.40 -3.57 15.92
N TYR A 199 12.46 -2.25 15.78
CA TYR A 199 13.41 -1.55 14.92
C TYR A 199 14.55 -0.98 15.75
N ARG A 200 15.83 -1.26 15.39
CA ARG A 200 17.03 -0.84 16.11
C ARG A 200 17.89 0.20 15.38
N GLY A 201 17.40 0.74 14.28
CA GLY A 201 18.13 1.71 13.44
C GLY A 201 19.02 1.07 12.38
N ASP A 202 19.73 0.00 12.71
CA ASP A 202 20.58 -0.77 11.79
C ASP A 202 20.08 -2.19 11.52
N SER A 203 19.03 -2.61 12.19
CA SER A 203 18.43 -3.94 12.07
C SER A 203 16.97 -3.96 12.46
N PHE A 204 16.25 -4.97 11.97
CA PHE A 204 14.92 -5.37 12.42
C PHE A 204 15.01 -6.65 13.26
N VAL A 205 14.24 -6.71 14.33
CA VAL A 205 13.97 -7.96 15.06
C VAL A 205 12.60 -8.43 14.64
N MET A 206 12.51 -9.59 14.05
CA MET A 206 11.24 -10.19 13.60
C MET A 206 10.50 -10.86 14.75
N ASP A 207 9.20 -11.18 14.58
CA ASP A 207 8.38 -11.86 15.59
C ASP A 207 8.98 -13.20 16.06
N ASN A 208 9.62 -13.93 15.15
CA ASN A 208 10.30 -15.19 15.46
C ASN A 208 11.67 -15.00 16.13
N GLY A 209 12.05 -13.76 16.45
CA GLY A 209 13.32 -13.42 17.10
C GLY A 209 14.51 -13.27 16.14
N GLN A 210 14.34 -13.54 14.84
CA GLN A 210 15.42 -13.35 13.86
C GLN A 210 15.80 -11.87 13.76
N VAL A 211 17.11 -11.58 13.77
CA VAL A 211 17.67 -10.25 13.57
C VAL A 211 18.07 -10.10 12.11
N ILE A 212 17.47 -9.14 11.41
CA ILE A 212 17.73 -8.87 10.00
C ILE A 212 18.44 -7.54 9.83
N PRO A 213 19.65 -7.52 9.23
CA PRO A 213 20.42 -6.30 9.09
C PRO A 213 19.81 -5.36 8.05
N ILE A 214 19.98 -4.05 8.28
CA ILE A 214 19.63 -3.01 7.35
C ILE A 214 20.91 -2.51 6.68
N SER A 215 20.92 -2.50 5.34
CA SER A 215 22.05 -1.99 4.57
C SER A 215 22.37 -0.54 4.96
N GLN A 216 23.64 -0.24 5.20
CA GLN A 216 24.07 1.10 5.65
C GLN A 216 23.55 2.21 4.71
N THR A 217 23.58 1.97 3.40
CA THR A 217 23.10 2.91 2.38
C THR A 217 21.59 3.10 2.40
N LYS A 218 20.83 2.14 2.99
CA LYS A 218 19.37 2.17 3.05
C LYS A 218 18.81 2.63 4.40
N ARG A 219 19.62 2.85 5.41
CA ARG A 219 19.13 3.15 6.78
C ARG A 219 18.19 4.35 6.83
N ARG A 220 18.52 5.41 6.11
CA ARG A 220 17.66 6.60 6.05
C ARG A 220 16.32 6.30 5.39
N GLU A 221 16.35 5.71 4.20
CA GLU A 221 15.15 5.32 3.43
C GLU A 221 14.25 4.37 4.24
N VAL A 222 14.86 3.31 4.80
CA VAL A 222 14.16 2.30 5.62
C VAL A 222 13.50 2.93 6.84
N ARG A 223 14.20 3.85 7.54
CA ARG A 223 13.64 4.57 8.69
C ARG A 223 12.42 5.39 8.29
N GLU A 224 12.51 6.14 7.19
CA GLU A 224 11.42 6.99 6.70
C GLU A 224 10.19 6.17 6.28
N ILE A 225 10.41 5.05 5.58
CA ILE A 225 9.34 4.16 5.15
C ILE A 225 8.70 3.47 6.36
N PHE A 226 9.53 2.89 7.25
CA PHE A 226 9.03 2.15 8.40
C PHE A 226 8.31 3.07 9.40
N ALA A 227 8.80 4.29 9.63
CA ALA A 227 8.14 5.27 10.49
C ALA A 227 6.76 5.66 9.95
N ARG A 228 6.65 5.91 8.64
CA ARG A 228 5.35 6.15 7.97
C ARG A 228 4.43 4.94 8.08
N TYR A 229 4.96 3.75 7.86
CA TYR A 229 4.20 2.52 7.95
C TYR A 229 3.66 2.27 9.37
N ALA A 230 4.48 2.44 10.40
CA ALA A 230 4.13 2.23 11.81
C ALA A 230 3.21 3.30 12.42
N GLY A 231 2.87 4.38 11.68
CA GLY A 231 1.94 5.42 12.17
C GLY A 231 2.60 6.73 12.53
N GLY A 232 3.76 7.03 11.95
CA GLY A 232 4.38 8.34 12.02
C GLY A 232 4.58 8.83 13.45
N VAL A 233 5.62 8.38 14.11
CA VAL A 233 6.14 9.12 15.27
C VAL A 233 7.00 10.24 14.70
N SER A 234 6.54 11.47 14.90
CA SER A 234 7.26 12.73 14.66
C SER A 234 8.54 12.77 15.47
#